data_b2efa3bb84ed8c025b8ccdb831e213ea
#
_entry.id   b2efa3bb84ed8c025b8ccdb831e213ea
#
_cell.length_a   1.000
_cell.length_b   1.000
_cell.length_c   1.000
_cell.angle_alpha   90.00
_cell.angle_beta   90.00
_cell.angle_gamma   90.00
#
_symmetry.space_group_name_H-M   'P 1'
#
loop_
_entity.id
_entity.type
_entity.pdbx_description
1 polymer ?
#
loop_
_entity_poly.entity_id
_entity_poly.type
_entity_poly.pdbx_seq_one_letter_code
_entity_poly.pdbx_strand_id
1 'polypeptide(L)'
;LVGSEMCIRDRYTYVHGDEYHNIFPFWNWRRIPGITTYESNAPIPNPNKTDARNHSSYVGGTTYQNTGITAMQLKRNKLEANKTWIFTDNYVLCMGSNIHADSTATIMTSIDQRFSKGKVWSDDNKRIFHDNTGYIILQADTCITLTENKEGQWKDFMGMYKPEILKSKLFSVYLKHRKDAPASYVYL
;
A
#
# COMPACT_ATOMS: atom_id res chain seq x y z
N LEU A 1 15.45 -0.89 11.30
CA LEU A 1 15.07 0.48 10.98
C LEU A 1 15.11 0.64 9.47
N VAL A 2 13.97 0.55 8.87
CA VAL A 2 13.77 0.86 7.48
C VAL A 2 13.78 2.39 7.41
N GLY A 3 14.68 2.94 6.58
CA GLY A 3 14.99 4.35 6.58
C GLY A 3 13.78 5.26 6.39
N SER A 4 13.91 6.51 6.81
CA SER A 4 12.91 7.59 6.83
C SER A 4 12.12 7.76 5.52
N GLU A 5 12.63 7.28 4.40
CA GLU A 5 11.98 7.34 3.08
C GLU A 5 10.81 6.34 2.89
N MET A 6 10.72 5.28 3.69
CA MET A 6 9.56 4.38 3.63
C MET A 6 8.34 4.98 4.31
N CYS A 7 8.51 5.78 5.33
CA CYS A 7 7.40 6.37 6.08
C CYS A 7 6.54 7.38 5.27
N ILE A 8 7.10 7.98 4.21
CA ILE A 8 6.37 8.94 3.37
C ILE A 8 5.49 8.23 2.32
N ARG A 9 5.74 6.96 2.04
CA ARG A 9 5.02 6.19 1.01
C ARG A 9 3.85 5.40 1.56
N ASP A 10 3.94 5.04 2.83
CA ASP A 10 2.99 4.19 3.51
C ASP A 10 1.85 5.04 4.07
N ARG A 11 0.66 4.46 4.12
CA ARG A 11 -0.51 5.09 4.72
C ARG A 11 -1.29 4.06 5.50
N TYR A 12 -1.22 4.13 6.79
CA TYR A 12 -1.96 3.27 7.71
C TYR A 12 -3.21 3.98 8.20
N THR A 13 -4.33 3.26 8.21
CA THR A 13 -5.60 3.73 8.76
C THR A 13 -5.93 2.92 9.98
N TYR A 14 -6.06 3.58 11.12
CA TYR A 14 -6.41 2.98 12.41
C TYR A 14 -7.82 3.39 12.81
N VAL A 15 -8.60 2.42 13.27
CA VAL A 15 -9.92 2.59 13.88
C VAL A 15 -9.88 2.13 15.34
N HIS A 16 -9.23 0.98 15.58
CA HIS A 16 -9.13 0.37 16.90
C HIS A 16 -7.72 0.45 17.48
N GLY A 17 -6.69 0.62 16.64
CA GLY A 17 -5.29 0.72 17.02
C GLY A 17 -4.51 -0.60 16.93
N ASP A 18 -5.17 -1.72 16.66
CA ASP A 18 -4.56 -3.06 16.62
C ASP A 18 -4.56 -3.71 15.22
N GLU A 19 -5.01 -3.00 14.18
CA GLU A 19 -5.21 -3.52 12.83
C GLU A 19 -3.95 -4.13 12.21
N TYR A 20 -2.78 -3.62 12.61
CA TYR A 20 -1.48 -4.06 12.11
C TYR A 20 -0.60 -4.67 13.21
N HIS A 21 -1.12 -4.85 14.42
CA HIS A 21 -0.34 -5.40 15.53
C HIS A 21 0.05 -6.85 15.25
N ASN A 22 1.36 -7.17 15.28
CA ASN A 22 1.90 -8.49 14.97
C ASN A 22 1.62 -9.03 13.55
N ILE A 23 1.39 -8.17 12.57
CA ILE A 23 1.01 -8.56 11.20
C ILE A 23 2.20 -9.05 10.36
N PHE A 24 3.43 -8.72 10.71
CA PHE A 24 4.63 -8.93 9.88
C PHE A 24 4.80 -10.35 9.34
N PRO A 25 4.57 -11.44 10.09
CA PRO A 25 4.69 -12.79 9.59
C PRO A 25 3.76 -13.11 8.41
N PHE A 26 2.66 -12.40 8.29
CA PHE A 26 1.59 -12.67 7.33
C PHE A 26 1.59 -11.73 6.14
N TRP A 27 2.31 -10.61 6.23
CA TRP A 27 2.24 -9.54 5.25
C TRP A 27 2.81 -9.94 3.89
N ASN A 28 2.09 -9.55 2.85
CA ASN A 28 2.73 -9.37 1.55
C ASN A 28 3.45 -8.03 1.55
N TRP A 29 4.77 -8.05 1.72
CA TRP A 29 5.63 -6.88 1.81
C TRP A 29 5.68 -6.01 0.54
N ARG A 30 5.10 -6.48 -0.55
CA ARG A 30 4.87 -5.69 -1.76
C ARG A 30 3.49 -5.02 -1.80
N ARG A 31 2.65 -5.28 -0.78
CA ARG A 31 1.31 -4.70 -0.64
C ARG A 31 1.16 -3.91 0.66
N ILE A 32 2.23 -3.31 1.15
CA ILE A 32 2.14 -2.39 2.29
C ILE A 32 1.16 -1.26 1.93
N PRO A 33 0.24 -0.88 2.82
CA PRO A 33 -0.76 0.15 2.54
C PRO A 33 -0.14 1.45 2.03
N GLY A 34 -0.67 1.98 0.94
CA GLY A 34 -0.23 3.24 0.34
C GLY A 34 0.90 3.14 -0.67
N ILE A 35 1.64 2.04 -0.79
CA ILE A 35 2.77 1.96 -1.73
C ILE A 35 2.35 1.66 -3.17
N THR A 36 3.14 2.19 -4.12
CA THR A 36 3.10 1.83 -5.54
C THR A 36 4.39 1.09 -5.89
N THR A 37 4.28 -0.11 -6.45
CA THR A 37 5.43 -0.98 -6.72
C THR A 37 5.12 -2.02 -7.81
N TYR A 38 6.12 -2.79 -8.20
CA TYR A 38 5.95 -3.94 -9.09
C TYR A 38 5.31 -5.13 -8.39
N GLU A 39 4.37 -5.80 -9.06
CA GLU A 39 3.89 -7.11 -8.63
C GLU A 39 4.97 -8.16 -8.91
N SER A 40 5.34 -8.94 -7.91
CA SER A 40 6.36 -9.98 -8.04
C SER A 40 6.25 -10.99 -6.90
N ASN A 41 6.50 -12.26 -7.22
CA ASN A 41 6.65 -13.34 -6.23
C ASN A 41 8.11 -13.57 -5.82
N ALA A 42 9.06 -12.84 -6.41
CA ALA A 42 10.47 -12.93 -6.02
C ALA A 42 10.67 -12.46 -4.57
N PRO A 43 11.68 -12.98 -3.86
CA PRO A 43 12.04 -12.47 -2.54
C PRO A 43 12.25 -10.96 -2.56
N ILE A 44 11.98 -10.30 -1.44
CA ILE A 44 12.26 -8.86 -1.29
C ILE A 44 13.78 -8.67 -1.39
N PRO A 45 14.25 -7.77 -2.26
CA PRO A 45 15.68 -7.50 -2.39
C PRO A 45 16.28 -7.02 -1.07
N ASN A 46 17.50 -7.46 -0.78
CA ASN A 46 18.23 -6.97 0.39
C ASN A 46 18.49 -5.46 0.22
N PRO A 47 18.02 -4.59 1.12
CA PRO A 47 18.19 -3.15 1.00
C PRO A 47 19.66 -2.69 1.01
N ASN A 48 20.55 -3.49 1.59
CA ASN A 48 21.99 -3.19 1.58
C ASN A 48 22.68 -3.51 0.25
N LYS A 49 22.01 -4.21 -0.66
CA LYS A 49 22.53 -4.61 -1.97
C LYS A 49 21.82 -3.94 -3.16
N THR A 50 20.81 -3.16 -2.89
CA THR A 50 20.01 -2.48 -3.92
C THR A 50 19.87 -1.02 -3.56
N ASP A 51 19.80 -0.16 -4.58
CA ASP A 51 19.45 1.24 -4.35
C ASP A 51 17.96 1.32 -3.94
N ALA A 52 17.75 1.52 -2.66
CA ALA A 52 16.42 1.63 -2.06
C ALA A 52 15.88 3.06 -2.06
N ARG A 53 16.69 4.06 -2.47
CA ARG A 53 16.33 5.48 -2.40
C ARG A 53 15.30 5.87 -3.45
N ASN A 54 14.53 6.89 -3.14
CA ASN A 54 13.74 7.61 -4.09
C ASN A 54 14.60 8.71 -4.73
N HIS A 55 14.75 8.70 -6.05
CA HIS A 55 15.55 9.67 -6.79
C HIS A 55 14.77 10.92 -7.21
N SER A 56 13.63 11.16 -6.58
CA SER A 56 12.83 12.35 -6.82
C SER A 56 13.37 13.54 -6.02
N SER A 57 13.23 14.72 -6.59
CA SER A 57 13.52 16.01 -5.95
C SER A 57 12.30 16.66 -5.30
N TYR A 58 11.10 16.05 -5.42
CA TYR A 58 9.88 16.67 -4.93
C TYR A 58 9.18 15.84 -3.88
N VAL A 59 9.03 16.44 -2.72
CA VAL A 59 8.09 16.05 -1.66
C VAL A 59 7.70 17.32 -0.90
N GLY A 60 6.42 17.48 -0.61
CA GLY A 60 5.96 18.66 0.12
C GLY A 60 4.52 18.55 0.54
N GLY A 61 4.08 19.48 1.34
CA GLY A 61 2.70 19.57 1.81
C GLY A 61 2.43 20.90 2.51
N THR A 62 1.17 21.14 2.74
CA THR A 62 0.68 22.31 3.48
C THR A 62 -0.61 21.96 4.20
N THR A 63 -0.97 22.77 5.16
CA THR A 63 -2.24 22.64 5.91
C THR A 63 -2.95 23.99 5.96
N TYR A 64 -4.26 23.94 5.94
CA TYR A 64 -5.12 25.10 6.19
C TYR A 64 -6.34 24.62 6.98
N GLN A 65 -6.56 25.21 8.14
CA GLN A 65 -7.59 24.76 9.10
C GLN A 65 -7.49 23.23 9.36
N ASN A 66 -8.56 22.48 9.14
CA ASN A 66 -8.65 21.03 9.34
C ASN A 66 -8.33 20.22 8.06
N THR A 67 -7.80 20.87 7.03
CA THR A 67 -7.45 20.20 5.78
C THR A 67 -5.95 20.24 5.57
N GLY A 68 -5.38 19.07 5.23
CA GLY A 68 -3.98 18.94 4.86
C GLY A 68 -3.83 18.36 3.46
N ILE A 69 -2.82 18.80 2.73
CA ILE A 69 -2.42 18.21 1.47
C ILE A 69 -0.94 17.86 1.52
N THR A 70 -0.61 16.66 1.06
CA THR A 70 0.78 16.24 0.82
C THR A 70 0.93 15.67 -0.56
N ALA A 71 2.06 15.92 -1.19
CA ALA A 71 2.36 15.35 -2.49
C ALA A 71 3.83 14.96 -2.59
N MET A 72 4.09 13.90 -3.37
CA MET A 72 5.43 13.45 -3.66
C MET A 72 5.53 12.88 -5.08
N GLN A 73 6.72 12.94 -5.64
CA GLN A 73 7.09 12.16 -6.80
C GLN A 73 7.80 10.88 -6.35
N LEU A 74 7.35 9.75 -6.86
CA LEU A 74 8.07 8.48 -6.76
C LEU A 74 8.93 8.33 -8.02
N LYS A 75 10.23 8.10 -7.83
CA LYS A 75 11.16 7.79 -8.92
C LYS A 75 12.19 6.76 -8.43
N ARG A 76 11.93 5.49 -8.76
CA ARG A 76 12.73 4.37 -8.24
C ARG A 76 12.65 3.16 -9.17
N ASN A 77 13.81 2.54 -9.48
CA ASN A 77 13.88 1.31 -10.27
C ASN A 77 13.08 1.40 -11.57
N LYS A 78 13.20 2.51 -12.30
CA LYS A 78 12.46 2.80 -13.53
C LYS A 78 10.93 2.92 -13.35
N LEU A 79 10.42 2.93 -12.15
CA LEU A 79 9.05 3.22 -11.81
C LEU A 79 8.93 4.69 -11.45
N GLU A 80 8.02 5.39 -12.11
CA GLU A 80 7.68 6.78 -11.81
C GLU A 80 6.19 6.92 -11.50
N ALA A 81 5.86 7.79 -10.56
CA ALA A 81 4.49 8.16 -10.22
C ALA A 81 4.46 9.49 -9.46
N ASN A 82 3.41 10.28 -9.66
CA ASN A 82 3.09 11.39 -8.78
C ASN A 82 1.99 10.94 -7.82
N LYS A 83 2.15 11.21 -6.53
CA LYS A 83 1.19 10.81 -5.49
C LYS A 83 0.79 12.02 -4.66
N THR A 84 -0.51 12.11 -4.37
CA THR A 84 -1.08 13.19 -3.57
C THR A 84 -2.12 12.63 -2.61
N TRP A 85 -2.13 13.14 -1.40
CA TRP A 85 -3.12 12.86 -0.37
C TRP A 85 -3.72 14.15 0.15
N ILE A 86 -5.04 14.20 0.23
CA ILE A 86 -5.79 15.29 0.86
C ILE A 86 -6.48 14.71 2.08
N PHE A 87 -6.16 15.25 3.23
CA PHE A 87 -6.70 14.86 4.52
C PHE A 87 -7.78 15.85 4.93
N THR A 88 -8.94 15.34 5.29
CA THR A 88 -10.07 16.11 5.82
C THR A 88 -10.54 15.46 7.12
N ASP A 89 -11.50 16.05 7.81
CA ASP A 89 -12.07 15.49 9.04
C ASP A 89 -12.72 14.11 8.85
N ASN A 90 -13.24 13.81 7.65
CA ASN A 90 -14.06 12.64 7.40
C ASN A 90 -13.43 11.61 6.45
N TYR A 91 -12.46 12.01 5.63
CA TYR A 91 -11.85 11.11 4.65
C TYR A 91 -10.45 11.54 4.26
N VAL A 92 -9.75 10.61 3.65
CA VAL A 92 -8.47 10.87 2.97
C VAL A 92 -8.67 10.58 1.48
N LEU A 93 -8.56 11.61 0.64
CA LEU A 93 -8.55 11.46 -0.81
C LEU A 93 -7.13 11.14 -1.26
N CYS A 94 -6.97 10.00 -1.92
CA CYS A 94 -5.68 9.50 -2.39
C CYS A 94 -5.67 9.50 -3.92
N MET A 95 -4.67 10.16 -4.50
CA MET A 95 -4.53 10.31 -5.94
C MET A 95 -3.14 9.87 -6.40
N GLY A 96 -3.10 9.24 -7.57
CA GLY A 96 -1.88 8.93 -8.27
C GLY A 96 -2.01 9.25 -9.75
N SER A 97 -0.96 9.78 -10.34
CA SER A 97 -0.90 10.08 -11.78
C SER A 97 0.47 9.81 -12.34
N ASN A 98 0.55 9.75 -13.67
CA ASN A 98 1.80 9.48 -14.39
C ASN A 98 2.49 8.20 -13.89
N ILE A 99 1.69 7.16 -13.60
CA ILE A 99 2.21 5.89 -13.11
C ILE A 99 2.66 5.08 -14.32
N HIS A 100 3.96 4.93 -14.48
CA HIS A 100 4.55 4.17 -15.58
C HIS A 100 5.89 3.57 -15.18
N ALA A 101 6.36 2.60 -15.95
CA ALA A 101 7.67 2.00 -15.77
C ALA A 101 8.22 1.51 -17.10
N ASP A 102 9.52 1.61 -17.26
CA ASP A 102 10.26 0.91 -18.33
C ASP A 102 10.48 -0.56 -17.90
N SER A 103 9.38 -1.33 -17.91
CA SER A 103 9.38 -2.74 -17.47
C SER A 103 8.12 -3.46 -17.97
N THR A 104 8.25 -4.77 -18.23
CA THR A 104 7.10 -5.64 -18.52
C THR A 104 6.32 -6.08 -17.29
N ALA A 105 6.84 -5.82 -16.09
CA ALA A 105 6.19 -6.17 -14.84
C ALA A 105 4.91 -5.34 -14.59
N THR A 106 3.91 -5.96 -13.98
CA THR A 106 2.69 -5.26 -13.59
C THR A 106 2.98 -4.30 -12.44
N ILE A 107 2.52 -3.06 -12.56
CA ILE A 107 2.56 -2.08 -11.49
C ILE A 107 1.27 -2.20 -10.67
N MET A 108 1.38 -2.13 -9.36
CA MET A 108 0.24 -2.09 -8.46
C MET A 108 0.38 -0.97 -7.43
N THR A 109 -0.76 -0.44 -6.97
CA THR A 109 -0.84 0.46 -5.81
C THR A 109 -1.69 -0.22 -4.75
N SER A 110 -1.10 -0.47 -3.58
CA SER A 110 -1.83 -1.01 -2.44
C SER A 110 -2.64 0.09 -1.77
N ILE A 111 -3.91 -0.18 -1.51
CA ILE A 111 -4.79 0.70 -0.75
C ILE A 111 -4.70 0.32 0.72
N ASP A 112 -4.93 -0.96 1.03
CA ASP A 112 -4.83 -1.47 2.39
C ASP A 112 -4.47 -2.97 2.41
N GLN A 113 -3.85 -3.39 3.50
CA GLN A 113 -3.64 -4.78 3.86
C GLN A 113 -3.58 -4.89 5.38
N ARG A 114 -4.58 -5.51 5.98
CA ARG A 114 -4.73 -5.65 7.45
C ARG A 114 -5.30 -7.01 7.84
N PHE A 115 -5.38 -7.31 9.11
CA PHE A 115 -6.10 -8.49 9.58
C PHE A 115 -7.57 -8.42 9.16
N SER A 116 -8.10 -9.55 8.71
CA SER A 116 -9.50 -9.65 8.33
C SER A 116 -10.37 -9.84 9.57
N LYS A 117 -11.09 -8.81 9.97
CA LYS A 117 -12.09 -8.83 11.04
C LYS A 117 -13.50 -8.74 10.44
N GLY A 118 -14.35 -9.69 10.78
CA GLY A 118 -15.74 -9.69 10.30
C GLY A 118 -15.91 -9.92 8.79
N LYS A 119 -17.00 -9.42 8.25
CA LYS A 119 -17.35 -9.57 6.84
C LYS A 119 -16.76 -8.43 6.00
N VAL A 120 -16.29 -8.77 4.82
CA VAL A 120 -15.98 -7.80 3.77
C VAL A 120 -17.23 -7.62 2.92
N TRP A 121 -17.66 -6.40 2.73
CA TRP A 121 -18.68 -6.04 1.78
C TRP A 121 -18.03 -5.32 0.59
N SER A 122 -18.45 -5.63 -0.63
CA SER A 122 -17.95 -4.98 -1.84
C SER A 122 -19.05 -4.89 -2.89
N ASP A 123 -19.11 -3.75 -3.58
CA ASP A 123 -19.97 -3.50 -4.73
C ASP A 123 -19.06 -3.28 -5.95
N ASP A 124 -18.93 -4.32 -6.77
CA ASP A 124 -18.09 -4.36 -7.98
C ASP A 124 -16.66 -3.80 -7.80
N ASN A 125 -16.07 -3.98 -6.62
CA ASN A 125 -14.79 -3.41 -6.23
C ASN A 125 -14.71 -1.86 -6.37
N LYS A 126 -15.82 -1.18 -6.42
CA LYS A 126 -15.90 0.29 -6.42
C LYS A 126 -16.14 0.86 -5.04
N ARG A 127 -16.98 0.19 -4.26
CA ARG A 127 -17.21 0.53 -2.85
C ARG A 127 -16.92 -0.71 -2.03
N ILE A 128 -15.97 -0.63 -1.15
CA ILE A 128 -15.53 -1.73 -0.29
C ILE A 128 -15.67 -1.26 1.16
N PHE A 129 -16.20 -2.10 2.03
CA PHE A 129 -16.28 -1.83 3.44
C PHE A 129 -15.75 -3.02 4.23
N HIS A 130 -14.86 -2.74 5.16
CA HIS A 130 -14.26 -3.74 6.05
C HIS A 130 -13.84 -3.09 7.36
N ASP A 131 -14.22 -3.69 8.49
CA ASP A 131 -13.77 -3.31 9.84
C ASP A 131 -13.87 -1.80 10.10
N ASN A 132 -15.07 -1.24 9.95
CA ASN A 132 -15.40 0.19 10.10
C ASN A 132 -14.63 1.15 9.17
N THR A 133 -13.98 0.63 8.15
CA THR A 133 -13.29 1.44 7.14
C THR A 133 -13.96 1.26 5.77
N GLY A 134 -14.31 2.36 5.13
CA GLY A 134 -14.82 2.39 3.75
C GLY A 134 -13.74 2.79 2.75
N TYR A 135 -13.75 2.16 1.59
CA TYR A 135 -12.91 2.51 0.44
C TYR A 135 -13.81 2.75 -0.75
N ILE A 136 -13.68 3.92 -1.39
CA ILE A 136 -14.48 4.29 -2.57
C ILE A 136 -13.51 4.54 -3.72
N ILE A 137 -13.58 3.72 -4.76
CA ILE A 137 -12.73 3.81 -5.94
C ILE A 137 -13.44 4.70 -6.96
N LEU A 138 -12.95 5.92 -7.10
CA LEU A 138 -13.50 6.90 -8.05
C LEU A 138 -12.91 6.72 -9.44
N GLN A 139 -11.63 6.35 -9.51
CA GLN A 139 -10.93 6.09 -10.77
C GLN A 139 -9.82 5.04 -10.55
N ALA A 140 -9.82 4.00 -11.36
CA ALA A 140 -8.72 3.04 -11.46
C ALA A 140 -8.88 2.19 -12.72
N ASP A 141 -7.78 1.56 -13.19
CA ASP A 141 -7.84 0.58 -14.27
C ASP A 141 -8.49 -0.73 -13.78
N THR A 142 -7.99 -1.27 -12.68
CA THR A 142 -8.57 -2.48 -12.05
C THR A 142 -8.39 -2.40 -10.54
N CYS A 143 -9.44 -2.64 -9.78
CA CYS A 143 -9.39 -2.80 -8.33
C CYS A 143 -9.60 -4.27 -7.96
N ILE A 144 -8.80 -4.76 -7.03
CA ILE A 144 -8.84 -6.13 -6.53
C ILE A 144 -9.02 -6.11 -5.03
N THR A 145 -10.02 -6.84 -4.56
CA THR A 145 -10.29 -7.10 -3.14
C THR A 145 -10.07 -8.57 -2.86
N LEU A 146 -9.25 -8.88 -1.87
CA LEU A 146 -8.91 -10.24 -1.48
C LEU A 146 -9.09 -10.45 0.02
N THR A 147 -9.45 -11.69 0.37
CA THR A 147 -9.36 -12.19 1.74
C THR A 147 -8.67 -13.55 1.67
N GLU A 148 -7.50 -13.66 2.29
CA GLU A 148 -6.62 -14.81 2.16
C GLU A 148 -6.19 -15.33 3.51
N ASN A 149 -6.16 -16.67 3.67
CA ASN A 149 -5.47 -17.29 4.79
C ASN A 149 -3.96 -17.23 4.55
N LYS A 150 -3.21 -16.79 5.55
CA LYS A 150 -1.76 -16.69 5.52
C LYS A 150 -1.14 -17.46 6.65
N GLU A 151 0.02 -18.03 6.38
CA GLU A 151 0.90 -18.65 7.36
C GLU A 151 2.22 -17.89 7.38
N GLY A 152 2.85 -17.82 8.54
CA GLY A 152 4.14 -17.18 8.71
C GLY A 152 4.70 -17.40 10.10
N GLN A 153 5.94 -16.98 10.32
CA GLN A 153 6.61 -17.14 11.61
C GLN A 153 7.49 -15.93 11.92
N TRP A 154 7.61 -15.57 13.18
CA TRP A 154 8.46 -14.47 13.62
C TRP A 154 9.94 -14.75 13.41
N LYS A 155 10.34 -16.03 13.40
CA LYS A 155 11.73 -16.41 13.18
C LYS A 155 12.31 -15.89 11.86
N ASP A 156 11.48 -15.71 10.84
CA ASP A 156 11.90 -15.21 9.54
C ASP A 156 12.35 -13.72 9.60
N PHE A 157 11.94 -13.01 10.65
CA PHE A 157 12.24 -11.60 10.87
C PHE A 157 13.21 -11.36 12.03
N MET A 158 13.12 -12.19 13.05
CA MET A 158 13.91 -12.05 14.28
C MET A 158 14.43 -13.43 14.72
N GLY A 159 15.70 -13.67 14.52
CA GLY A 159 16.34 -14.96 14.77
C GLY A 159 16.23 -15.50 16.19
N MET A 160 15.89 -14.63 17.17
CA MET A 160 15.68 -15.02 18.58
C MET A 160 14.37 -15.78 18.84
N TYR A 161 13.40 -15.69 17.94
CA TYR A 161 12.12 -16.41 18.09
C TYR A 161 12.27 -17.88 17.76
N LYS A 162 11.49 -18.70 18.45
CA LYS A 162 11.37 -20.13 18.11
C LYS A 162 10.64 -20.29 16.78
N PRO A 163 10.92 -21.36 16.01
CA PRO A 163 10.14 -21.68 14.82
C PRO A 163 8.74 -22.11 15.21
N GLU A 164 7.77 -21.26 15.00
CA GLU A 164 6.36 -21.52 15.25
C GLU A 164 5.54 -20.98 14.08
N ILE A 165 4.82 -21.85 13.40
CA ILE A 165 3.97 -21.46 12.29
C ILE A 165 2.66 -20.91 12.85
N LEU A 166 2.45 -19.64 12.63
CA LEU A 166 1.24 -18.93 12.96
C LEU A 166 0.32 -18.86 11.74
N LYS A 167 -0.98 -18.83 11.97
CA LYS A 167 -2.00 -18.72 10.92
C LYS A 167 -2.87 -17.51 11.18
N SER A 168 -3.19 -16.77 10.13
CA SER A 168 -4.09 -15.64 10.21
C SER A 168 -4.80 -15.43 8.88
N LYS A 169 -5.82 -14.56 8.90
CA LYS A 169 -6.58 -14.17 7.73
C LYS A 169 -6.36 -12.70 7.45
N LEU A 170 -5.92 -12.37 6.23
CA LEU A 170 -5.70 -11.00 5.80
C LEU A 170 -6.76 -10.55 4.80
N PHE A 171 -7.17 -9.31 4.96
CA PHE A 171 -7.90 -8.53 3.98
C PHE A 171 -6.92 -7.62 3.22
N SER A 172 -7.09 -7.49 1.90
CA SER A 172 -6.29 -6.61 1.07
C SER A 172 -7.13 -5.96 -0.01
N VAL A 173 -6.87 -4.67 -0.28
CA VAL A 173 -7.39 -3.93 -1.42
C VAL A 173 -6.22 -3.30 -2.15
N TYR A 174 -6.15 -3.49 -3.46
CA TYR A 174 -5.10 -2.89 -4.28
C TYR A 174 -5.56 -2.67 -5.72
N LEU A 175 -4.88 -1.76 -6.40
CA LEU A 175 -5.10 -1.41 -7.79
C LEU A 175 -4.01 -2.05 -8.65
N LYS A 176 -4.38 -2.60 -9.80
CA LYS A 176 -3.45 -2.96 -10.88
C LYS A 176 -3.54 -1.93 -11.98
N HIS A 177 -2.39 -1.49 -12.45
CA HIS A 177 -2.29 -0.44 -13.45
C HIS A 177 -2.03 -1.02 -14.84
N ARG A 178 -2.58 -0.33 -15.86
CA ARG A 178 -2.30 -0.63 -17.27
C ARG A 178 -0.81 -0.46 -17.57
N LYS A 179 -0.36 -1.05 -18.69
CA LYS A 179 1.05 -1.02 -19.10
C LYS A 179 1.30 -0.24 -20.40
N ASP A 180 0.26 -0.02 -21.17
CA ASP A 180 0.29 0.58 -22.51
C ASP A 180 0.32 2.10 -22.49
N ALA A 181 -0.03 2.71 -21.37
CA ALA A 181 0.00 4.16 -21.18
C ALA A 181 0.21 4.51 -19.68
N PRO A 182 0.65 5.73 -19.35
CA PRO A 182 0.70 6.17 -17.97
C PRO A 182 -0.67 6.06 -17.29
N ALA A 183 -0.70 5.39 -16.15
CA ALA A 183 -1.92 5.15 -15.39
C ALA A 183 -2.19 6.23 -14.36
N SER A 184 -3.42 6.28 -13.86
CA SER A 184 -3.83 7.14 -12.76
C SER A 184 -4.88 6.47 -11.89
N TYR A 185 -5.03 6.94 -10.66
CA TYR A 185 -6.08 6.50 -9.75
C TYR A 185 -6.56 7.62 -8.85
N VAL A 186 -7.79 7.48 -8.39
CA VAL A 186 -8.40 8.31 -7.34
C VAL A 186 -9.26 7.42 -6.46
N TYR A 187 -9.04 7.45 -5.15
CA TYR A 187 -9.87 6.76 -4.17
C TYR A 187 -9.95 7.52 -2.84
N LEU A 188 -11.00 7.24 -2.09
CA LEU A 188 -11.21 7.67 -0.72
C LEU A 188 -11.02 6.51 0.24
#